data_450fb812133e3ff903b4c36c27728704
#
_entry.id   450fb812133e3ff903b4c36c27728704
#
_cell.length_a   1.000
_cell.length_b   1.000
_cell.length_c   1.000
_cell.angle_alpha   90.00
_cell.angle_beta   90.00
_cell.angle_gamma   90.00
#
_symmetry.space_group_name_H-M   'P 1'
#
loop_
_entity.id
_entity.type
_entity.pdbx_description
1 polymer ?
#
loop_
_entity_poly.entity_id
_entity_poly.type
_entity_poly.pdbx_seq_one_letter_code
_entity_poly.pdbx_strand_id
1 'polypeptide(L)'
;MGDADKGDGYAVSNLASMGDGYGFRKIRREVGVTAFGINALVLPPGYETGTHYHEEQEETYFVHQGEVEFTFGDGSSHLVRAGGVARVDAKTHRRLRNVGQNDAILVIAGGKDGYVGRDGQAVGDDPDADGPPGAPPAS
;
A
#
# COMPACT_ATOMS: atom_id res chain seq x y z
N MET A 1 -20.32 -1.45 4.39
CA MET A 1 -19.45 -0.59 3.58
C MET A 1 -20.25 0.40 2.81
N GLY A 2 -19.87 1.65 2.87
CA GLY A 2 -20.54 2.66 2.14
C GLY A 2 -20.17 2.63 0.66
N ASP A 3 -21.13 2.84 -0.17
CA ASP A 3 -20.86 3.05 -1.58
C ASP A 3 -20.41 4.49 -1.81
N ALA A 4 -19.67 4.71 -2.88
CA ALA A 4 -19.28 6.06 -3.27
C ALA A 4 -20.52 6.84 -3.72
N ASP A 5 -20.53 8.16 -3.46
CA ASP A 5 -21.52 9.07 -4.04
C ASP A 5 -21.08 9.37 -5.46
N LYS A 6 -21.90 8.99 -6.44
CA LYS A 6 -21.53 9.05 -7.85
C LYS A 6 -22.44 10.00 -8.60
N GLY A 7 -21.86 10.70 -9.56
CA GLY A 7 -22.56 11.51 -10.52
C GLY A 7 -21.93 11.33 -11.90
N ASP A 8 -22.33 12.20 -12.84
CA ASP A 8 -21.79 12.15 -14.18
C ASP A 8 -20.37 12.72 -14.19
N GLY A 9 -19.37 11.84 -14.36
CA GLY A 9 -17.98 12.23 -14.40
C GLY A 9 -17.27 12.33 -13.06
N TYR A 10 -17.90 11.89 -11.96
CA TYR A 10 -17.25 11.93 -10.64
C TYR A 10 -17.76 10.86 -9.68
N ALA A 11 -16.94 10.56 -8.68
CA ALA A 11 -17.33 9.76 -7.52
C ALA A 11 -16.58 10.26 -6.29
N VAL A 12 -17.23 10.25 -5.14
CA VAL A 12 -16.68 10.74 -3.87
C VAL A 12 -16.91 9.68 -2.80
N SER A 13 -15.89 9.39 -2.01
CA SER A 13 -16.00 8.45 -0.92
C SER A 13 -15.01 8.83 0.18
N ASN A 14 -14.84 7.98 1.19
CA ASN A 14 -13.82 8.17 2.22
C ASN A 14 -13.29 6.80 2.68
N LEU A 15 -12.09 6.79 3.25
CA LEU A 15 -11.44 5.53 3.63
C LEU A 15 -12.21 4.78 4.71
N ALA A 16 -12.85 5.49 5.63
CA ALA A 16 -13.57 4.87 6.73
C ALA A 16 -14.73 3.99 6.25
N SER A 17 -15.29 4.27 5.09
CA SER A 17 -16.38 3.46 4.54
C SER A 17 -15.90 2.30 3.66
N MET A 18 -14.59 2.15 3.50
CA MET A 18 -14.00 1.12 2.64
C MET A 18 -13.48 -0.12 3.39
N GLY A 19 -13.57 -0.15 4.70
CA GLY A 19 -13.12 -1.30 5.50
C GLY A 19 -12.72 -0.92 6.91
N ASP A 20 -12.34 -1.95 7.68
CA ASP A 20 -11.92 -1.84 9.08
C ASP A 20 -10.58 -2.51 9.29
N GLY A 21 -9.89 -2.13 10.37
CA GLY A 21 -8.67 -2.80 10.81
C GLY A 21 -7.56 -2.69 9.78
N TYR A 22 -6.61 -3.62 9.87
CA TYR A 22 -5.52 -3.58 8.90
C TYR A 22 -6.00 -4.04 7.53
N GLY A 23 -5.29 -3.59 6.49
CA GLY A 23 -5.48 -4.05 5.13
C GLY A 23 -5.75 -2.94 4.15
N PHE A 24 -6.08 -3.32 2.95
CA PHE A 24 -6.28 -2.37 1.87
C PHE A 24 -7.65 -1.73 1.93
N ARG A 25 -7.69 -0.45 1.54
CA ARG A 25 -8.90 0.28 1.18
C ARG A 25 -8.87 0.44 -0.32
N LYS A 26 -9.83 -0.15 -1.02
CA LYS A 26 -9.83 -0.28 -2.49
C LYS A 26 -10.31 0.99 -3.16
N ILE A 27 -9.51 2.04 -3.12
CA ILE A 27 -9.88 3.35 -3.66
C ILE A 27 -10.26 3.26 -5.12
N ARG A 28 -9.41 2.63 -5.94
CA ARG A 28 -9.67 2.53 -7.38
C ARG A 28 -11.04 1.94 -7.67
N ARG A 29 -11.37 0.86 -6.99
CA ARG A 29 -12.66 0.16 -7.18
C ARG A 29 -13.83 1.02 -6.74
N GLU A 30 -13.69 1.65 -5.56
CA GLU A 30 -14.79 2.42 -4.96
C GLU A 30 -15.16 3.65 -5.78
N VAL A 31 -14.17 4.37 -6.29
CA VAL A 31 -14.44 5.61 -7.02
C VAL A 31 -14.25 5.47 -8.54
N GLY A 32 -13.89 4.27 -9.01
CA GLY A 32 -13.89 3.99 -10.43
C GLY A 32 -12.71 4.56 -11.22
N VAL A 33 -11.53 4.66 -10.62
CA VAL A 33 -10.35 5.13 -11.34
C VAL A 33 -9.96 4.08 -12.40
N THR A 34 -9.76 4.51 -13.63
CA THR A 34 -9.41 3.60 -14.75
C THR A 34 -7.99 3.76 -15.24
N ALA A 35 -7.37 4.92 -15.04
CA ALA A 35 -6.09 5.26 -15.66
C ALA A 35 -4.87 4.74 -14.88
N PHE A 36 -5.01 4.45 -13.61
CA PHE A 36 -3.91 3.95 -12.77
C PHE A 36 -4.49 3.21 -11.57
N GLY A 37 -3.63 2.47 -10.86
CA GLY A 37 -4.01 1.83 -9.61
C GLY A 37 -3.85 2.81 -8.45
N ILE A 38 -4.78 2.79 -7.52
CA ILE A 38 -4.66 3.55 -6.27
C ILE A 38 -5.44 2.84 -5.17
N ASN A 39 -4.77 2.61 -4.05
CA ASN A 39 -5.39 2.03 -2.86
C ASN A 39 -4.78 2.72 -1.65
N ALA A 40 -5.44 2.61 -0.51
CA ALA A 40 -4.80 2.90 0.75
C ALA A 40 -4.50 1.60 1.47
N LEU A 41 -3.50 1.62 2.33
CA LEU A 41 -3.13 0.50 3.18
C LEU A 41 -3.09 0.99 4.62
N VAL A 42 -3.80 0.28 5.49
CA VAL A 42 -3.80 0.58 6.93
C VAL A 42 -3.00 -0.50 7.65
N LEU A 43 -1.96 -0.07 8.34
CA LEU A 43 -1.06 -0.95 9.11
C LEU A 43 -1.15 -0.58 10.59
N PRO A 44 -1.73 -1.44 11.43
CA PRO A 44 -1.64 -1.25 12.89
C PRO A 44 -0.18 -1.29 13.37
N PRO A 45 0.09 -0.81 14.59
CA PRO A 45 1.45 -0.83 15.12
C PRO A 45 2.10 -2.21 15.04
N GLY A 46 3.33 -2.26 14.54
CA GLY A 46 4.10 -3.49 14.42
C GLY A 46 3.82 -4.33 13.17
N TYR A 47 2.76 -4.02 12.44
CA TYR A 47 2.45 -4.78 11.23
C TYR A 47 3.41 -4.41 10.10
N GLU A 48 3.69 -5.40 9.26
CA GLU A 48 4.54 -5.20 8.09
C GLU A 48 3.98 -5.95 6.88
N THR A 49 4.42 -5.55 5.68
CA THR A 49 3.96 -6.15 4.41
C THR A 49 4.90 -7.29 4.14
N GLY A 50 5.49 -8.04 4.38
CA GLY A 50 6.49 -8.94 3.80
C GLY A 50 7.25 -8.27 2.65
N THR A 51 8.38 -8.81 2.32
CA THR A 51 9.20 -8.29 1.22
C THR A 51 8.59 -8.71 -0.11
N HIS A 52 8.42 -7.75 -1.02
CA HIS A 52 7.82 -8.01 -2.33
C HIS A 52 8.36 -7.05 -3.39
N TYR A 53 8.07 -7.34 -4.64
CA TYR A 53 8.35 -6.47 -5.77
C TYR A 53 7.20 -6.62 -6.77
N HIS A 54 7.21 -5.81 -7.83
CA HIS A 54 6.21 -5.89 -8.89
C HIS A 54 6.87 -6.23 -10.21
N GLU A 55 6.10 -6.83 -11.12
CA GLU A 55 6.63 -7.20 -12.43
C GLU A 55 6.72 -5.99 -13.36
N GLU A 56 5.73 -5.13 -13.34
CA GLU A 56 5.63 -4.03 -14.30
C GLU A 56 5.38 -2.67 -13.66
N GLN A 57 4.53 -2.57 -12.64
CA GLN A 57 4.09 -1.27 -12.18
C GLN A 57 5.09 -0.59 -11.24
N GLU A 58 5.34 0.67 -11.52
CA GLU A 58 6.03 1.58 -10.63
C GLU A 58 5.02 2.05 -9.58
N GLU A 59 5.46 2.20 -8.33
CA GLU A 59 4.58 2.64 -7.27
C GLU A 59 5.10 3.89 -6.59
N THR A 60 4.16 4.76 -6.20
CA THR A 60 4.43 5.90 -5.33
C THR A 60 3.63 5.72 -4.06
N TYR A 61 4.31 5.82 -2.94
CA TYR A 61 3.73 5.68 -1.61
C TYR A 61 3.69 7.05 -0.97
N PHE A 62 2.54 7.44 -0.45
CA PHE A 62 2.37 8.66 0.32
C PHE A 62 1.89 8.28 1.72
N VAL A 63 2.65 8.68 2.74
CA VAL A 63 2.25 8.40 4.13
C VAL A 63 1.29 9.51 4.57
N HIS A 64 0.03 9.13 4.71
CA HIS A 64 -1.02 10.04 5.14
C HIS A 64 -1.00 10.22 6.66
N GLN A 65 -0.70 9.15 7.39
CA GLN A 65 -0.73 9.15 8.85
C GLN A 65 0.28 8.14 9.38
N GLY A 66 0.96 8.49 10.46
CA GLY A 66 1.85 7.56 11.17
C GLY A 66 3.29 7.60 10.71
N GLU A 67 4.00 6.55 11.02
CA GLU A 67 5.44 6.43 10.76
C GLU A 67 5.73 5.05 10.19
N VAL A 68 6.29 5.00 8.99
CA VAL A 68 6.53 3.74 8.27
C VAL A 68 8.00 3.63 7.91
N GLU A 69 8.59 2.50 8.25
CA GLU A 69 9.95 2.18 7.83
C GLU A 69 9.89 1.40 6.53
N PHE A 70 10.58 1.91 5.51
CA PHE A 70 10.74 1.22 4.24
C PHE A 70 12.12 0.58 4.22
N THR A 71 12.17 -0.72 3.94
CA THR A 71 13.42 -1.44 3.76
C THR A 71 13.48 -1.90 2.31
N PHE A 72 14.58 -1.60 1.64
CA PHE A 72 14.77 -1.91 0.22
C PHE A 72 15.76 -3.05 0.00
N GLY A 73 15.79 -3.58 -1.22
CA GLY A 73 16.62 -4.73 -1.57
C GLY A 73 18.12 -4.50 -1.43
N ASP A 74 18.58 -3.25 -1.39
CA ASP A 74 19.99 -2.92 -1.15
C ASP A 74 20.36 -2.94 0.35
N GLY A 75 19.41 -3.28 1.21
CA GLY A 75 19.61 -3.34 2.65
C GLY A 75 19.39 -2.02 3.38
N SER A 76 19.11 -0.95 2.66
CA SER A 76 18.86 0.34 3.30
C SER A 76 17.47 0.41 3.90
N SER A 77 17.33 1.18 4.98
CA SER A 77 16.04 1.44 5.62
C SER A 77 15.86 2.93 5.79
N HIS A 78 14.63 3.38 5.58
CA HIS A 78 14.28 4.80 5.62
C HIS A 78 12.98 4.98 6.38
N LEU A 79 12.98 5.91 7.33
CA LEU A 79 11.77 6.26 8.06
C LEU A 79 11.01 7.33 7.28
N VAL A 80 9.74 7.07 6.98
CA VAL A 80 8.88 8.01 6.27
C VAL A 80 7.69 8.33 7.18
N ARG A 81 7.57 9.60 7.52
CA ARG A 81 6.50 10.10 8.40
C ARG A 81 5.38 10.72 7.58
N ALA A 82 4.28 11.06 8.25
CA ALA A 82 3.13 11.70 7.62
C ALA A 82 3.56 12.88 6.74
N GLY A 83 3.09 12.90 5.51
CA GLY A 83 3.49 13.87 4.50
C GLY A 83 4.67 13.43 3.65
N GLY A 84 5.34 12.34 4.02
CA GLY A 84 6.48 11.83 3.25
C GLY A 84 6.05 10.97 2.09
N VAL A 85 6.94 10.84 1.12
CA VAL A 85 6.67 10.08 -0.11
C VAL A 85 7.85 9.19 -0.45
N ALA A 86 7.57 8.08 -1.12
CA ALA A 86 8.59 7.20 -1.67
C ALA A 86 8.14 6.73 -3.05
N ARG A 87 9.04 6.76 -4.03
CA ARG A 87 8.82 6.15 -5.34
C ARG A 87 9.64 4.88 -5.40
N VAL A 88 9.05 3.81 -5.88
CA VAL A 88 9.72 2.51 -5.96
C VAL A 88 9.52 1.94 -7.36
N ASP A 89 10.62 1.64 -8.04
CA ASP A 89 10.57 0.97 -9.34
C ASP A 89 9.94 -0.42 -9.20
N ALA A 90 9.37 -0.93 -10.26
CA ALA A 90 8.66 -2.20 -10.24
C ALA A 90 9.50 -3.32 -9.61
N LYS A 91 10.68 -3.58 -10.11
CA LYS A 91 11.49 -4.73 -9.68
C LYS A 91 12.26 -4.52 -8.38
N THR A 92 12.22 -3.33 -7.79
CA THR A 92 12.90 -3.04 -6.53
C THR A 92 12.17 -3.73 -5.38
N HIS A 93 12.88 -4.57 -4.63
CA HIS A 93 12.32 -5.22 -3.46
C HIS A 93 12.06 -4.19 -2.37
N ARG A 94 10.94 -4.32 -1.69
CA ARG A 94 10.57 -3.43 -0.59
C ARG A 94 9.77 -4.17 0.46
N ARG A 95 9.90 -3.68 1.66
CA ARG A 95 9.11 -4.09 2.82
C ARG A 95 8.76 -2.84 3.60
N LEU A 96 7.51 -2.75 4.05
CA LEU A 96 7.00 -1.64 4.84
C LEU A 96 6.60 -2.14 6.21
N ARG A 97 6.96 -1.38 7.24
CA ARG A 97 6.62 -1.71 8.61
C ARG A 97 6.15 -0.47 9.36
N ASN A 98 5.05 -0.58 10.08
CA ASN A 98 4.61 0.49 10.97
C ASN A 98 5.47 0.46 12.24
N VAL A 99 6.26 1.49 12.46
CA VAL A 99 7.13 1.62 13.62
C VAL A 99 6.62 2.64 14.63
N GLY A 100 5.44 3.21 14.37
CA GLY A 100 4.78 4.13 15.28
C GLY A 100 3.89 3.42 16.30
N GLN A 101 3.20 4.23 17.12
CA GLN A 101 2.34 3.72 18.18
C GLN A 101 0.86 3.71 17.80
N ASN A 102 0.52 4.26 16.64
CA ASN A 102 -0.85 4.33 16.13
C ASN A 102 -0.90 3.71 14.75
N ASP A 103 -2.08 3.54 14.20
CA ASP A 103 -2.25 3.04 12.83
C ASP A 103 -1.50 3.93 11.85
N ALA A 104 -0.80 3.32 10.93
CA ALA A 104 -0.24 4.04 9.78
C ALA A 104 -1.19 3.88 8.60
N ILE A 105 -1.34 4.94 7.82
CA ILE A 105 -2.18 4.94 6.62
C ILE A 105 -1.33 5.46 5.47
N LEU A 106 -1.20 4.65 4.44
CA LEU A 106 -0.47 5.02 3.23
C LEU A 106 -1.44 5.04 2.07
N VAL A 107 -1.23 5.96 1.15
CA VAL A 107 -1.89 5.95 -0.15
C VAL A 107 -0.86 5.49 -1.17
N ILE A 108 -1.22 4.49 -1.97
CA ILE A 108 -0.30 3.85 -2.90
C ILE A 108 -0.89 3.95 -4.30
N ALA A 109 -0.18 4.65 -5.18
CA ALA A 109 -0.56 4.78 -6.57
C ALA A 109 0.44 4.03 -7.44
N GLY A 110 -0.05 3.27 -8.41
CA GLY A 110 0.82 2.49 -9.27
C GLY A 110 0.30 2.37 -10.69
N GLY A 111 1.20 2.09 -11.60
CA GLY A 111 0.87 1.90 -13.00
C GLY A 111 2.10 1.77 -13.87
N LYS A 112 1.85 1.54 -15.14
CA LYS A 112 2.85 1.52 -16.20
C LYS A 112 2.13 1.86 -17.48
N ASP A 113 2.23 3.11 -17.90
CA ASP A 113 1.48 3.62 -19.06
C ASP A 113 -0.03 3.36 -18.92
N GLY A 114 -0.53 3.44 -17.67
CA GLY A 114 -1.90 3.16 -17.32
C GLY A 114 -2.01 2.17 -16.17
N TYR A 115 -3.21 1.68 -15.95
CA TYR A 115 -3.47 0.71 -14.90
C TYR A 115 -2.82 -0.64 -15.21
N VAL A 116 -2.13 -1.19 -14.21
CA VAL A 116 -1.61 -2.56 -14.26
C VAL A 116 -2.34 -3.36 -13.20
N GLY A 117 -2.84 -4.51 -13.58
CA GLY A 117 -3.49 -5.42 -12.65
C GLY A 117 -2.49 -5.98 -11.63
N ARG A 118 -2.96 -6.87 -10.78
CA ARG A 118 -2.17 -7.42 -9.70
C ARG A 118 -0.90 -8.11 -10.23
N ASP A 119 0.26 -7.55 -9.93
CA ASP A 119 1.55 -8.07 -10.40
C ASP A 119 2.61 -8.16 -9.29
N GLY A 120 2.19 -8.07 -8.04
CA GLY A 120 3.09 -8.21 -6.89
C GLY A 120 3.60 -9.64 -6.74
N GLN A 121 4.88 -9.76 -6.39
CA GLN A 121 5.55 -11.04 -6.18
C GLN A 121 6.18 -11.06 -4.80
N ALA A 122 5.88 -12.10 -4.03
CA ALA A 122 6.51 -12.31 -2.73
C ALA A 122 7.95 -12.80 -2.92
N VAL A 123 8.81 -12.47 -1.97
CA VAL A 123 10.23 -12.82 -2.05
C VAL A 123 10.57 -13.99 -1.14
N GLY A 124 11.00 -15.08 -1.75
CA GLY A 124 11.77 -16.14 -1.16
C GLY A 124 11.20 -16.79 0.08
N ASP A 125 12.04 -16.88 1.12
CA ASP A 125 11.76 -17.64 2.34
C ASP A 125 11.10 -16.81 3.44
N ASP A 126 10.57 -15.65 3.10
CA ASP A 126 9.83 -14.83 4.04
C ASP A 126 8.60 -15.65 4.48
N PRO A 127 8.45 -16.00 5.76
CA PRO A 127 7.31 -16.79 6.19
C PRO A 127 5.97 -16.08 5.95
N ASP A 128 5.99 -14.77 5.76
CA ASP A 128 4.78 -14.00 5.46
C ASP A 128 4.60 -13.74 3.96
N ALA A 129 5.46 -14.29 3.12
CA ALA A 129 5.47 -14.02 1.68
C ALA A 129 4.15 -14.39 1.00
N ASP A 130 3.52 -15.46 1.41
CA ASP A 130 2.25 -15.92 0.86
C ASP A 130 1.04 -15.41 1.62
N GLY A 131 1.28 -14.63 2.66
CA GLY A 131 0.20 -14.07 3.45
C GLY A 131 -0.34 -12.78 2.86
N PRO A 132 -1.47 -12.29 3.37
CA PRO A 132 -1.99 -11.00 2.93
C PRO A 132 -1.03 -9.88 3.34
N PRO A 133 -0.87 -8.84 2.48
CA PRO A 133 -0.06 -7.68 2.84
C PRO A 133 -0.53 -7.08 4.17
N GLY A 134 0.43 -6.70 5.01
CA GLY A 134 0.11 -6.11 6.31
C GLY A 134 -0.12 -7.12 7.42
N ALA A 135 -0.01 -8.42 7.15
CA ALA A 135 -0.09 -9.40 8.22
C ALA A 135 1.06 -9.21 9.20
N PRO A 136 0.85 -9.46 10.51
CA PRO A 136 1.94 -9.34 11.47
C PRO A 136 3.05 -10.35 11.15
N PRO A 137 4.31 -10.02 11.46
CA PRO A 137 5.40 -10.97 11.22
C PRO A 137 5.17 -12.25 12.02
N ALA A 138 5.63 -13.37 11.46
CA ALA A 138 5.57 -14.65 12.16
C ALA A 138 6.45 -14.56 13.41
N SER A 139 5.91 -14.96 14.53
CA SER A 139 6.63 -14.90 15.80
C SER A 139 7.35 -16.18 16.11
#